data_020552707e0dad25ec3f56bd80efd4bd
#
_entry.id   020552707e0dad25ec3f56bd80efd4bd
#
_cell.length_a   1.000
_cell.length_b   1.000
_cell.length_c   1.000
_cell.angle_alpha   90.00
_cell.angle_beta   90.00
_cell.angle_gamma   90.00
#
_symmetry.space_group_name_H-M   'P 1'
#
loop_
_entity.id
_entity.type
_entity.pdbx_description
1 polymer ?
#
loop_
_entity_poly.entity_id
_entity_poly.type
_entity_poly.pdbx_seq_one_letter_code
_entity_poly.pdbx_strand_id
1 'polypeptide(L)'
;MLAIYQHQPEREQAVFRTVLGAVALLIYLICNAADLDEFSLVTLWMMGLYVMFGALTWLILRVQPGTSLRRLTVTTIVDQSMAITALALGDRAALPLLFIVFWFLVGTGCRYGKRPLIISCSIAVAGISSLMFFEPWWMLNYQVGLGIVLSVVATSFYLYVLVNKLERRAATDPLTGLLNRSSLLRAVGHAQAALRRYPGTSAVLLIDLDGFKEVNDSFGHAVGDSLLQRFADKLQNSGRRGDTLARMGGDEFVVFARKITGKGDAQAIADHIHSAIESIDLISGNAVSVSASIGVHVFSDGDPTIGMEPGRVIDLADRAMYMAKARGRRQTVYSDELC
;
A
#
# COMPACT_ATOMS: atom_id res chain seq x y z
N MET A 1 21.90 -16.76 6.25
CA MET A 1 21.18 -17.47 5.19
C MET A 1 19.67 -17.16 5.19
N LEU A 2 19.24 -15.96 5.61
CA LEU A 2 17.84 -15.57 5.78
C LEU A 2 17.49 -14.22 5.12
N ALA A 3 18.32 -13.73 4.17
CA ALA A 3 18.19 -12.40 3.57
C ALA A 3 17.77 -12.39 2.09
N ILE A 4 17.13 -13.43 1.56
CA ILE A 4 16.82 -13.55 0.11
C ILE A 4 15.32 -13.82 -0.13
N TYR A 5 14.43 -13.42 0.75
CA TYR A 5 13.01 -13.31 0.40
C TYR A 5 12.66 -11.83 0.23
N GLN A 6 13.09 -11.25 -0.89
CA GLN A 6 12.35 -10.12 -1.44
C GLN A 6 10.95 -10.65 -1.75
N HIS A 7 9.98 -10.28 -0.94
CA HIS A 7 8.57 -10.61 -1.12
C HIS A 7 8.14 -10.10 -2.51
N GLN A 8 8.00 -11.02 -3.47
CA GLN A 8 7.40 -10.75 -4.77
C GLN A 8 5.99 -11.35 -4.78
N PRO A 9 4.99 -10.66 -4.21
CA PRO A 9 3.66 -11.21 -3.99
C PRO A 9 2.95 -11.62 -5.28
N GLU A 10 3.21 -10.92 -6.39
CA GLU A 10 2.65 -11.26 -7.70
C GLU A 10 3.21 -12.59 -8.24
N ARG A 11 4.48 -12.89 -7.98
CA ARG A 11 5.11 -14.15 -8.42
C ARG A 11 4.55 -15.33 -7.64
N GLU A 12 4.37 -15.19 -6.34
CA GLU A 12 3.71 -16.19 -5.50
C GLU A 12 2.29 -16.45 -5.99
N GLN A 13 1.53 -15.39 -6.28
CA GLN A 13 0.17 -15.50 -6.81
C GLN A 13 0.14 -16.25 -8.15
N ALA A 14 1.08 -15.99 -9.06
CA ALA A 14 1.16 -16.68 -10.34
C ALA A 14 1.43 -18.18 -10.16
N VAL A 15 2.29 -18.58 -9.21
CA VAL A 15 2.51 -19.98 -8.86
C VAL A 15 1.25 -20.61 -8.29
N PHE A 16 0.62 -19.97 -7.30
CA PHE A 16 -0.62 -20.48 -6.70
C PHE A 16 -1.74 -20.61 -7.74
N ARG A 17 -1.90 -19.64 -8.64
CA ARG A 17 -2.86 -19.68 -9.75
C ARG A 17 -2.65 -20.91 -10.62
N THR A 18 -1.42 -21.18 -11.00
CA THR A 18 -1.07 -22.35 -11.85
C THR A 18 -1.34 -23.65 -11.10
N VAL A 19 -0.90 -23.77 -9.85
CA VAL A 19 -1.06 -25.01 -9.06
C VAL A 19 -2.52 -25.26 -8.73
N LEU A 20 -3.25 -24.26 -8.20
CA LEU A 20 -4.67 -24.40 -7.86
C LEU A 20 -5.54 -24.63 -9.10
N GLY A 21 -5.23 -23.97 -10.22
CA GLY A 21 -5.90 -24.19 -11.48
C GLY A 21 -5.69 -25.63 -11.99
N ALA A 22 -4.47 -26.16 -11.91
CA ALA A 22 -4.18 -27.54 -12.28
C ALA A 22 -4.87 -28.55 -11.36
N VAL A 23 -4.90 -28.31 -10.05
CA VAL A 23 -5.61 -29.15 -9.07
C VAL A 23 -7.11 -29.11 -9.33
N ALA A 24 -7.70 -27.94 -9.56
CA ALA A 24 -9.12 -27.79 -9.88
C ALA A 24 -9.48 -28.53 -11.17
N LEU A 25 -8.65 -28.39 -12.22
CA LEU A 25 -8.80 -29.10 -13.48
C LEU A 25 -8.79 -30.62 -13.27
N LEU A 26 -7.84 -31.13 -12.48
CA LEU A 26 -7.73 -32.55 -12.18
C LEU A 26 -8.95 -33.08 -11.40
N ILE A 27 -9.39 -32.34 -10.39
CA ILE A 27 -10.60 -32.68 -9.61
C ILE A 27 -11.82 -32.71 -10.53
N TYR A 28 -11.99 -31.70 -11.38
CA TYR A 28 -13.11 -31.63 -12.30
C TYR A 28 -13.12 -32.79 -13.30
N LEU A 29 -11.94 -33.12 -13.85
CA LEU A 29 -11.75 -34.30 -14.73
C LEU A 29 -12.15 -35.61 -14.03
N ILE A 30 -11.71 -35.83 -12.80
CA ILE A 30 -12.01 -37.05 -12.03
C ILE A 30 -13.53 -37.14 -11.74
N CYS A 31 -14.13 -36.03 -11.32
CA CYS A 31 -15.56 -36.00 -10.96
C CYS A 31 -16.50 -36.17 -12.16
N ASN A 32 -16.07 -35.80 -13.36
CA ASN A 32 -16.90 -35.83 -14.58
C ASN A 32 -16.40 -36.84 -15.63
N ALA A 33 -15.49 -37.75 -15.26
CA ALA A 33 -14.89 -38.71 -16.19
C ALA A 33 -15.89 -39.68 -16.85
N ALA A 34 -17.03 -39.92 -16.21
CA ALA A 34 -18.06 -40.86 -16.67
C ALA A 34 -19.05 -40.24 -17.69
N ASP A 35 -19.29 -38.90 -17.61
CA ASP A 35 -20.28 -38.19 -18.42
C ASP A 35 -19.70 -36.85 -18.89
N LEU A 36 -18.86 -36.88 -19.92
CA LEU A 36 -18.34 -35.66 -20.56
C LEU A 36 -19.33 -35.17 -21.61
N ASP A 37 -20.21 -34.27 -21.22
CA ASP A 37 -21.07 -33.50 -22.12
C ASP A 37 -20.35 -32.30 -22.74
N GLU A 38 -21.00 -31.60 -23.68
CA GLU A 38 -20.41 -30.41 -24.32
C GLU A 38 -20.05 -29.31 -23.32
N PHE A 39 -20.87 -29.10 -22.28
CA PHE A 39 -20.59 -28.10 -21.23
C PHE A 39 -19.37 -28.46 -20.39
N SER A 40 -19.19 -29.76 -20.09
CA SER A 40 -18.01 -30.25 -19.38
C SER A 40 -16.73 -30.01 -20.17
N LEU A 41 -16.79 -30.20 -21.50
CA LEU A 41 -15.64 -29.93 -22.39
C LEU A 41 -15.30 -28.43 -22.41
N VAL A 42 -16.29 -27.54 -22.51
CA VAL A 42 -16.06 -26.08 -22.46
C VAL A 42 -15.41 -25.68 -21.12
N THR A 43 -15.88 -26.22 -20.01
CA THR A 43 -15.32 -25.97 -18.68
C THR A 43 -13.86 -26.44 -18.58
N LEU A 44 -13.55 -27.62 -19.12
CA LEU A 44 -12.17 -28.16 -19.17
C LEU A 44 -11.23 -27.25 -19.98
N TRP A 45 -11.68 -26.82 -21.18
CA TRP A 45 -10.91 -25.88 -22.01
C TRP A 45 -10.65 -24.56 -21.28
N MET A 46 -11.66 -24.02 -20.63
CA MET A 46 -11.56 -22.78 -19.88
C MET A 46 -10.56 -22.91 -18.70
N MET A 47 -10.64 -24.02 -17.95
CA MET A 47 -9.67 -24.30 -16.86
C MET A 47 -8.24 -24.47 -17.40
N GLY A 48 -8.07 -25.15 -18.54
CA GLY A 48 -6.77 -25.30 -19.21
C GLY A 48 -6.17 -23.95 -19.63
N LEU A 49 -6.98 -23.07 -20.23
CA LEU A 49 -6.57 -21.70 -20.58
C LEU A 49 -6.20 -20.88 -19.34
N TYR A 50 -6.89 -21.08 -18.23
CA TYR A 50 -6.57 -20.41 -16.98
C TYR A 50 -5.22 -20.88 -16.38
N VAL A 51 -4.92 -22.17 -16.41
CA VAL A 51 -3.61 -22.70 -16.01
C VAL A 51 -2.50 -22.11 -16.89
N MET A 52 -2.74 -22.05 -18.20
CA MET A 52 -1.80 -21.42 -19.15
C MET A 52 -1.62 -19.92 -18.85
N PHE A 53 -2.67 -19.19 -18.54
CA PHE A 53 -2.60 -17.79 -18.12
C PHE A 53 -1.74 -17.63 -16.85
N GLY A 54 -1.87 -18.53 -15.85
CA GLY A 54 -1.03 -18.56 -14.67
C GLY A 54 0.46 -18.75 -15.00
N ALA A 55 0.77 -19.73 -15.83
CA ALA A 55 2.14 -20.01 -16.27
C ALA A 55 2.74 -18.85 -17.08
N LEU A 56 1.97 -18.25 -17.98
CA LEU A 56 2.39 -17.08 -18.77
C LEU A 56 2.66 -15.87 -17.86
N THR A 57 1.78 -15.61 -16.90
CA THR A 57 1.97 -14.53 -15.93
C THR A 57 3.27 -14.73 -15.13
N TRP A 58 3.55 -15.97 -14.71
CA TRP A 58 4.79 -16.29 -14.03
C TRP A 58 6.03 -16.06 -14.90
N LEU A 59 5.95 -16.41 -16.19
CA LEU A 59 7.04 -16.17 -17.15
C LEU A 59 7.30 -14.67 -17.36
N ILE A 60 6.22 -13.89 -17.53
CA ILE A 60 6.32 -12.41 -17.64
C ILE A 60 7.01 -11.81 -16.41
N LEU A 61 6.69 -12.31 -15.21
CA LEU A 61 7.30 -11.85 -13.97
C LEU A 61 8.77 -12.24 -13.79
N ARG A 62 9.26 -13.21 -14.56
CA ARG A 62 10.71 -13.50 -14.65
C ARG A 62 11.46 -12.47 -15.49
N VAL A 63 10.82 -11.98 -16.55
CA VAL A 63 11.43 -11.03 -17.49
C VAL A 63 11.27 -9.59 -17.00
N GLN A 64 10.13 -9.27 -16.38
CA GLN A 64 9.80 -7.95 -15.86
C GLN A 64 9.49 -8.04 -14.36
N PRO A 65 10.51 -8.16 -13.51
CA PRO A 65 10.32 -8.18 -12.06
C PRO A 65 9.83 -6.82 -11.56
N GLY A 66 9.07 -6.82 -10.48
CA GLY A 66 8.50 -5.63 -9.85
C GLY A 66 6.97 -5.65 -9.81
N THR A 67 6.41 -4.82 -8.96
CA THR A 67 4.96 -4.70 -8.78
C THR A 67 4.36 -3.71 -9.77
N SER A 68 3.25 -4.09 -10.42
CA SER A 68 2.50 -3.20 -11.31
C SER A 68 1.02 -3.19 -10.92
N LEU A 69 0.52 -2.01 -10.55
CA LEU A 69 -0.89 -1.85 -10.18
C LEU A 69 -1.86 -2.28 -11.30
N ARG A 70 -1.51 -1.99 -12.56
CA ARG A 70 -2.33 -2.41 -13.73
C ARG A 70 -2.37 -3.92 -13.85
N ARG A 71 -1.22 -4.59 -13.82
CA ARG A 71 -1.12 -6.05 -13.90
C ARG A 71 -1.88 -6.72 -12.76
N LEU A 72 -1.71 -6.20 -11.54
CA LEU A 72 -2.39 -6.68 -10.35
C LEU A 72 -3.91 -6.58 -10.48
N THR A 73 -4.44 -5.44 -10.95
CA THR A 73 -5.87 -5.25 -11.16
C THR A 73 -6.41 -6.22 -12.21
N VAL A 74 -5.72 -6.35 -13.35
CA VAL A 74 -6.13 -7.28 -14.43
C VAL A 74 -6.15 -8.71 -13.93
N THR A 75 -5.10 -9.16 -13.24
CA THR A 75 -5.04 -10.55 -12.74
C THR A 75 -6.10 -10.81 -11.67
N THR A 76 -6.42 -9.84 -10.81
CA THR A 76 -7.50 -9.96 -9.81
C THR A 76 -8.86 -10.10 -10.48
N ILE A 77 -9.12 -9.32 -11.54
CA ILE A 77 -10.37 -9.42 -12.31
C ILE A 77 -10.48 -10.79 -12.98
N VAL A 78 -9.40 -11.23 -13.65
CA VAL A 78 -9.39 -12.54 -14.32
C VAL A 78 -9.60 -13.67 -13.33
N ASP A 79 -8.90 -13.66 -12.19
CA ASP A 79 -8.99 -14.70 -11.17
C ASP A 79 -10.42 -14.87 -10.65
N GLN A 80 -11.09 -13.79 -10.26
CA GLN A 80 -12.45 -13.86 -9.74
C GLN A 80 -13.47 -14.17 -10.84
N SER A 81 -13.33 -13.57 -12.03
CA SER A 81 -14.24 -13.85 -13.15
C SER A 81 -14.19 -15.31 -13.57
N MET A 82 -13.00 -15.92 -13.62
CA MET A 82 -12.86 -17.34 -13.93
C MET A 82 -13.53 -18.24 -12.90
N ALA A 83 -13.39 -17.93 -11.61
CA ALA A 83 -14.05 -18.68 -10.54
C ALA A 83 -15.59 -18.59 -10.67
N ILE A 84 -16.13 -17.41 -10.96
CA ILE A 84 -17.59 -17.21 -11.17
C ILE A 84 -18.07 -17.94 -12.42
N THR A 85 -17.32 -17.87 -13.53
CA THR A 85 -17.69 -18.58 -14.77
C THR A 85 -17.68 -20.09 -14.58
N ALA A 86 -16.72 -20.63 -13.80
CA ALA A 86 -16.72 -22.05 -13.47
C ALA A 86 -17.96 -22.46 -12.65
N LEU A 87 -18.43 -21.60 -11.75
CA LEU A 87 -19.68 -21.83 -11.00
C LEU A 87 -20.91 -21.72 -11.89
N ALA A 88 -20.90 -20.86 -12.91
CA ALA A 88 -21.98 -20.74 -13.88
C ALA A 88 -22.14 -22.00 -14.74
N LEU A 89 -21.03 -22.52 -15.26
CA LEU A 89 -21.03 -23.65 -16.19
C LEU A 89 -21.19 -25.02 -15.50
N GLY A 90 -20.80 -25.12 -14.23
CA GLY A 90 -20.75 -26.40 -13.53
C GLY A 90 -21.89 -26.65 -12.54
N ASP A 91 -22.81 -25.70 -12.38
CA ASP A 91 -23.98 -25.81 -11.50
C ASP A 91 -23.64 -26.42 -10.12
N ARG A 92 -24.38 -27.44 -9.68
CA ARG A 92 -24.15 -28.17 -8.44
C ARG A 92 -22.75 -28.82 -8.37
N ALA A 93 -22.24 -29.33 -9.49
CA ALA A 93 -20.95 -30.01 -9.54
C ALA A 93 -19.77 -29.06 -9.31
N ALA A 94 -19.95 -27.76 -9.58
CA ALA A 94 -18.94 -26.73 -9.35
C ALA A 94 -18.93 -26.16 -7.93
N LEU A 95 -19.88 -26.49 -7.06
CA LEU A 95 -19.90 -25.99 -5.67
C LEU A 95 -18.60 -26.21 -4.90
N PRO A 96 -17.87 -27.33 -5.05
CA PRO A 96 -16.55 -27.48 -4.42
C PRO A 96 -15.55 -26.41 -4.85
N LEU A 97 -15.71 -25.78 -6.04
CA LEU A 97 -14.82 -24.72 -6.52
C LEU A 97 -15.03 -23.38 -5.80
N LEU A 98 -16.08 -23.24 -4.97
CA LEU A 98 -16.28 -22.04 -4.14
C LEU A 98 -15.07 -21.68 -3.29
N PHE A 99 -14.25 -22.67 -2.88
CA PHE A 99 -13.03 -22.38 -2.14
C PHE A 99 -12.07 -21.46 -2.93
N ILE A 100 -12.10 -21.52 -4.27
CA ILE A 100 -11.25 -20.69 -5.14
C ILE A 100 -11.65 -19.21 -5.04
N VAL A 101 -12.97 -18.93 -4.98
CA VAL A 101 -13.49 -17.56 -4.80
C VAL A 101 -12.93 -16.97 -3.49
N PHE A 102 -13.03 -17.73 -2.40
CA PHE A 102 -12.51 -17.30 -1.09
C PHE A 102 -10.98 -17.25 -1.05
N TRP A 103 -10.30 -18.19 -1.72
CA TRP A 103 -8.85 -18.17 -1.83
C TRP A 103 -8.32 -16.89 -2.48
N PHE A 104 -8.92 -16.49 -3.60
CA PHE A 104 -8.55 -15.25 -4.27
C PHE A 104 -8.93 -14.02 -3.44
N LEU A 105 -10.07 -14.04 -2.78
CA LEU A 105 -10.50 -12.96 -1.90
C LEU A 105 -9.50 -12.74 -0.75
N VAL A 106 -9.17 -13.80 -0.02
CA VAL A 106 -8.22 -13.77 1.10
C VAL A 106 -6.81 -13.43 0.61
N GLY A 107 -6.37 -14.11 -0.46
CA GLY A 107 -5.05 -13.89 -1.04
C GLY A 107 -4.84 -12.46 -1.53
N THR A 108 -5.85 -11.87 -2.15
CA THR A 108 -5.83 -10.48 -2.61
C THR A 108 -5.75 -9.51 -1.43
N GLY A 109 -6.59 -9.70 -0.42
CA GLY A 109 -6.57 -8.85 0.77
C GLY A 109 -5.26 -8.89 1.55
N CYS A 110 -4.74 -10.10 1.80
CA CYS A 110 -3.51 -10.29 2.60
C CYS A 110 -2.24 -9.85 1.88
N ARG A 111 -2.16 -9.99 0.55
CA ARG A 111 -0.93 -9.69 -0.23
C ARG A 111 -0.89 -8.30 -0.81
N TYR A 112 -2.04 -7.76 -1.20
CA TYR A 112 -2.12 -6.53 -2.00
C TYR A 112 -2.85 -5.39 -1.31
N GLY A 113 -3.42 -5.66 -0.12
CA GLY A 113 -4.08 -4.65 0.68
C GLY A 113 -5.54 -4.37 0.27
N LYS A 114 -6.04 -3.22 0.72
CA LYS A 114 -7.48 -2.90 0.71
C LYS A 114 -8.09 -2.70 -0.67
N ARG A 115 -7.40 -2.01 -1.60
CA ARG A 115 -7.96 -1.66 -2.92
C ARG A 115 -8.26 -2.92 -3.76
N PRO A 116 -7.31 -3.84 -3.98
CA PRO A 116 -7.58 -5.08 -4.68
C PRO A 116 -8.60 -5.97 -3.97
N LEU A 117 -8.63 -5.98 -2.62
CA LEU A 117 -9.66 -6.70 -1.85
C LEU A 117 -11.07 -6.20 -2.18
N ILE A 118 -11.28 -4.88 -2.24
CA ILE A 118 -12.58 -4.29 -2.60
C ILE A 118 -12.97 -4.70 -4.03
N ILE A 119 -12.05 -4.64 -4.98
CA ILE A 119 -12.29 -5.05 -6.38
C ILE A 119 -12.69 -6.53 -6.43
N SER A 120 -11.93 -7.41 -5.78
CA SER A 120 -12.21 -8.85 -5.71
C SER A 120 -13.58 -9.14 -5.09
N CYS A 121 -13.90 -8.48 -3.97
CA CYS A 121 -15.21 -8.58 -3.31
C CYS A 121 -16.35 -8.13 -4.24
N SER A 122 -16.20 -6.98 -4.89
CA SER A 122 -17.22 -6.44 -5.79
C SER A 122 -17.52 -7.38 -6.96
N ILE A 123 -16.49 -7.98 -7.57
CA ILE A 123 -16.65 -8.95 -8.66
C ILE A 123 -17.34 -10.22 -8.15
N ALA A 124 -16.92 -10.74 -6.99
CA ALA A 124 -17.52 -11.94 -6.41
C ALA A 124 -19.00 -11.73 -6.08
N VAL A 125 -19.35 -10.61 -5.43
CA VAL A 125 -20.74 -10.27 -5.09
C VAL A 125 -21.58 -10.07 -6.36
N ALA A 126 -21.12 -9.27 -7.32
CA ALA A 126 -21.83 -9.02 -8.56
C ALA A 126 -22.00 -10.31 -9.38
N GLY A 127 -20.94 -11.13 -9.49
CA GLY A 127 -20.98 -12.40 -10.22
C GLY A 127 -21.96 -13.40 -9.61
N ILE A 128 -21.87 -13.67 -8.31
CA ILE A 128 -22.77 -14.62 -7.63
C ILE A 128 -24.23 -14.11 -7.67
N SER A 129 -24.45 -12.80 -7.50
CA SER A 129 -25.77 -12.21 -7.65
C SER A 129 -26.31 -12.40 -9.07
N SER A 130 -25.48 -12.22 -10.09
CA SER A 130 -25.87 -12.46 -11.50
C SER A 130 -26.29 -13.91 -11.72
N LEU A 131 -25.56 -14.91 -11.17
CA LEU A 131 -25.95 -16.31 -11.26
C LEU A 131 -27.35 -16.56 -10.69
N MET A 132 -27.68 -15.95 -9.55
CA MET A 132 -29.00 -16.08 -8.91
C MET A 132 -30.15 -15.53 -9.77
N PHE A 133 -29.87 -14.66 -10.75
CA PHE A 133 -30.89 -14.09 -11.64
C PHE A 133 -30.94 -14.75 -13.00
N PHE A 134 -29.87 -15.34 -13.49
CA PHE A 134 -29.77 -15.78 -14.89
C PHE A 134 -29.55 -17.28 -15.03
N GLU A 135 -29.02 -18.00 -14.03
CA GLU A 135 -28.74 -19.43 -14.11
C GLU A 135 -29.86 -20.24 -13.44
N PRO A 136 -30.49 -21.21 -14.15
CA PRO A 136 -31.68 -21.93 -13.63
C PRO A 136 -31.44 -22.61 -12.28
N TRP A 137 -30.29 -23.28 -12.12
CA TRP A 137 -29.98 -23.96 -10.85
C TRP A 137 -29.88 -22.98 -9.70
N TRP A 138 -29.20 -21.85 -9.89
CA TRP A 138 -28.99 -20.80 -8.89
C TRP A 138 -30.28 -20.05 -8.56
N MET A 139 -31.18 -19.87 -9.55
CA MET A 139 -32.52 -19.29 -9.34
C MET A 139 -33.34 -20.17 -8.37
N LEU A 140 -33.35 -21.49 -8.61
CA LEU A 140 -34.05 -22.44 -7.74
C LEU A 140 -33.45 -22.57 -6.36
N ASN A 141 -32.12 -22.34 -6.24
CA ASN A 141 -31.35 -22.46 -4.99
C ASN A 141 -30.80 -21.10 -4.52
N TYR A 142 -31.56 -20.03 -4.71
CA TYR A 142 -31.12 -18.66 -4.39
C TYR A 142 -30.64 -18.49 -2.95
N GLN A 143 -31.12 -19.31 -2.00
CA GLN A 143 -30.68 -19.32 -0.61
C GLN A 143 -29.20 -19.68 -0.47
N VAL A 144 -28.67 -20.58 -1.31
CA VAL A 144 -27.25 -20.92 -1.38
C VAL A 144 -26.46 -19.70 -1.86
N GLY A 145 -26.90 -19.08 -2.96
CA GLY A 145 -26.30 -17.87 -3.49
C GLY A 145 -26.26 -16.73 -2.48
N LEU A 146 -27.38 -16.50 -1.78
CA LEU A 146 -27.47 -15.48 -0.72
C LEU A 146 -26.50 -15.78 0.42
N GLY A 147 -26.42 -17.03 0.88
CA GLY A 147 -25.46 -17.46 1.91
C GLY A 147 -24.01 -17.20 1.50
N ILE A 148 -23.66 -17.44 0.23
CA ILE A 148 -22.33 -17.18 -0.30
C ILE A 148 -22.04 -15.68 -0.37
N VAL A 149 -22.98 -14.86 -0.89
CA VAL A 149 -22.83 -13.39 -0.92
C VAL A 149 -22.60 -12.84 0.46
N LEU A 150 -23.40 -13.24 1.45
CA LEU A 150 -23.21 -12.83 2.84
C LEU A 150 -21.85 -13.25 3.39
N SER A 151 -21.39 -14.48 3.09
CA SER A 151 -20.08 -14.99 3.50
C SER A 151 -18.93 -14.21 2.85
N VAL A 152 -19.03 -13.85 1.57
CA VAL A 152 -18.05 -13.03 0.85
C VAL A 152 -17.96 -11.64 1.47
N VAL A 153 -19.10 -11.00 1.73
CA VAL A 153 -19.15 -9.66 2.34
C VAL A 153 -18.58 -9.70 3.76
N ALA A 154 -19.00 -10.66 4.58
CA ALA A 154 -18.51 -10.80 5.96
C ALA A 154 -16.99 -11.07 6.01
N THR A 155 -16.50 -11.97 5.16
CA THR A 155 -15.06 -12.28 5.06
C THR A 155 -14.27 -11.06 4.59
N SER A 156 -14.76 -10.34 3.58
CA SER A 156 -14.12 -9.13 3.07
C SER A 156 -14.05 -8.03 4.12
N PHE A 157 -15.13 -7.83 4.87
CA PHE A 157 -15.16 -6.86 5.97
C PHE A 157 -14.16 -7.23 7.06
N TYR A 158 -14.13 -8.50 7.48
CA TYR A 158 -13.17 -8.96 8.47
C TYR A 158 -11.72 -8.78 8.00
N LEU A 159 -11.42 -9.15 6.76
CA LEU A 159 -10.09 -8.96 6.16
C LEU A 159 -9.71 -7.47 6.06
N TYR A 160 -10.65 -6.62 5.67
CA TYR A 160 -10.43 -5.17 5.63
C TYR A 160 -10.02 -4.62 7.00
N VAL A 161 -10.74 -5.02 8.05
CA VAL A 161 -10.42 -4.62 9.44
C VAL A 161 -9.07 -5.18 9.87
N LEU A 162 -8.79 -6.45 9.56
CA LEU A 162 -7.53 -7.10 9.91
C LEU A 162 -6.34 -6.44 9.22
N VAL A 163 -6.40 -6.23 7.91
CA VAL A 163 -5.35 -5.54 7.13
C VAL A 163 -5.12 -4.14 7.68
N ASN A 164 -6.20 -3.39 7.94
CA ASN A 164 -6.11 -2.06 8.53
C ASN A 164 -5.42 -2.06 9.91
N LYS A 165 -5.70 -3.06 10.74
CA LYS A 165 -5.06 -3.23 12.05
C LYS A 165 -3.59 -3.59 11.93
N LEU A 166 -3.21 -4.44 10.96
CA LEU A 166 -1.82 -4.81 10.70
C LEU A 166 -1.02 -3.61 10.16
N GLU A 167 -1.56 -2.87 9.20
CA GLU A 167 -0.93 -1.64 8.69
C GLU A 167 -0.72 -0.60 9.80
N ARG A 168 -1.70 -0.43 10.70
CA ARG A 168 -1.56 0.45 11.88
C ARG A 168 -0.53 -0.04 12.90
N ARG A 169 -0.27 -1.34 12.96
CA ARG A 169 0.73 -1.94 13.86
C ARG A 169 2.14 -1.92 13.28
N ALA A 170 2.29 -1.87 11.97
CA ALA A 170 3.58 -1.60 11.37
C ALA A 170 4.09 -0.27 11.94
N ALA A 171 5.29 -0.25 12.52
CA ALA A 171 5.84 0.96 13.13
C ALA A 171 6.60 1.81 12.12
N THR A 172 7.09 1.20 11.06
CA THR A 172 7.98 1.81 10.07
C THR A 172 7.40 1.78 8.66
N ASP A 173 7.88 2.66 7.81
CA ASP A 173 7.68 2.65 6.37
C ASP A 173 8.54 1.54 5.74
N PRO A 174 7.98 0.64 4.93
CA PRO A 174 8.70 -0.52 4.41
C PRO A 174 9.77 -0.18 3.38
N LEU A 175 9.69 0.99 2.72
CA LEU A 175 10.67 1.40 1.72
C LEU A 175 11.92 2.00 2.36
N THR A 176 11.73 2.89 3.33
CA THR A 176 12.79 3.72 3.91
C THR A 176 13.25 3.26 5.30
N GLY A 177 12.49 2.40 5.98
CA GLY A 177 12.76 1.98 7.36
C GLY A 177 12.49 3.06 8.41
N LEU A 178 12.19 4.31 8.03
CA LEU A 178 11.79 5.39 8.94
C LEU A 178 10.44 5.08 9.60
N LEU A 179 10.09 5.80 10.65
CA LEU A 179 8.76 5.66 11.22
C LEU A 179 7.68 6.04 10.18
N ASN A 180 6.54 5.37 10.26
CA ASN A 180 5.40 5.75 9.46
C ASN A 180 4.57 6.86 10.13
N ARG A 181 3.59 7.40 9.39
CA ARG A 181 2.68 8.44 9.86
C ARG A 181 2.03 8.12 11.21
N SER A 182 1.57 6.87 11.42
CA SER A 182 0.91 6.48 12.65
C SER A 182 1.85 6.52 13.85
N SER A 183 3.11 6.13 13.66
CA SER A 183 4.13 6.16 14.70
C SER A 183 4.59 7.57 15.03
N LEU A 184 4.70 8.43 14.02
CA LEU A 184 4.97 9.86 14.19
C LEU A 184 3.87 10.53 15.03
N LEU A 185 2.60 10.34 14.69
CA LEU A 185 1.48 10.92 15.45
C LEU A 185 1.49 10.50 16.93
N ARG A 186 1.83 9.24 17.21
CA ARG A 186 2.01 8.77 18.59
C ARG A 186 3.18 9.49 19.28
N ALA A 187 4.31 9.65 18.61
CA ALA A 187 5.48 10.34 19.16
C ALA A 187 5.17 11.82 19.48
N VAL A 188 4.51 12.52 18.57
CA VAL A 188 4.05 13.91 18.76
C VAL A 188 3.06 14.00 19.95
N GLY A 189 2.07 13.11 20.02
CA GLY A 189 1.11 13.08 21.12
C GLY A 189 1.75 12.84 22.49
N HIS A 190 2.75 11.96 22.58
CA HIS A 190 3.51 11.75 23.79
C HIS A 190 4.30 13.01 24.19
N ALA A 191 4.88 13.72 23.22
CA ALA A 191 5.62 14.94 23.49
C ALA A 191 4.68 16.06 23.96
N GLN A 192 3.51 16.26 23.33
CA GLN A 192 2.49 17.22 23.79
C GLN A 192 2.07 16.92 25.23
N ALA A 193 1.83 15.64 25.56
CA ALA A 193 1.49 15.23 26.93
C ALA A 193 2.63 15.49 27.94
N ALA A 194 3.89 15.39 27.49
CA ALA A 194 5.04 15.74 28.33
C ALA A 194 5.16 17.26 28.54
N LEU A 195 4.94 18.08 27.50
CA LEU A 195 4.98 19.54 27.57
C LEU A 195 3.92 20.13 28.51
N ARG A 196 2.81 19.43 28.75
CA ARG A 196 1.83 19.80 29.77
C ARG A 196 2.35 19.71 31.20
N ARG A 197 3.41 18.92 31.44
CA ARG A 197 3.95 18.65 32.77
C ARG A 197 5.32 19.31 33.00
N TYR A 198 6.09 19.43 31.93
CA TYR A 198 7.46 19.92 31.96
C TYR A 198 7.65 20.94 30.84
N PRO A 199 8.11 22.17 31.15
CA PRO A 199 8.40 23.17 30.15
C PRO A 199 9.41 22.68 29.12
N GLY A 200 9.24 23.07 27.88
CA GLY A 200 10.15 22.72 26.80
C GLY A 200 9.63 23.17 25.45
N THR A 201 10.48 23.03 24.45
CA THR A 201 10.13 23.38 23.06
C THR A 201 10.42 22.20 22.15
N SER A 202 9.55 22.01 21.15
CA SER A 202 9.67 21.01 20.12
C SER A 202 9.33 21.63 18.77
N ALA A 203 9.79 21.00 17.67
CA ALA A 203 9.43 21.44 16.33
C ALA A 203 9.06 20.22 15.46
N VAL A 204 8.10 20.42 14.56
CA VAL A 204 7.82 19.54 13.44
C VAL A 204 8.27 20.24 12.16
N LEU A 205 9.12 19.58 11.41
CA LEU A 205 9.56 19.99 10.08
C LEU A 205 8.97 19.02 9.07
N LEU A 206 8.03 19.45 8.27
CA LEU A 206 7.46 18.68 7.16
C LEU A 206 8.22 19.03 5.89
N ILE A 207 8.69 18.02 5.19
CA ILE A 207 9.62 18.09 4.07
C ILE A 207 8.96 17.43 2.86
N ASP A 208 8.97 18.09 1.72
CA ASP A 208 8.56 17.53 0.45
C ASP A 208 9.70 17.68 -0.56
N LEU A 209 9.97 16.61 -1.31
CA LEU A 209 11.08 16.59 -2.28
C LEU A 209 10.67 17.20 -3.60
N ASP A 210 11.12 18.40 -3.84
CA ASP A 210 10.91 19.10 -5.13
C ASP A 210 11.66 18.38 -6.26
N GLY A 211 11.00 18.14 -7.39
CA GLY A 211 11.59 17.43 -8.53
C GLY A 211 11.50 15.90 -8.45
N PHE A 212 10.91 15.33 -7.41
CA PHE A 212 10.79 13.87 -7.27
C PHE A 212 9.96 13.24 -8.38
N LYS A 213 8.86 13.89 -8.80
CA LYS A 213 8.02 13.41 -9.90
C LYS A 213 8.80 13.36 -11.21
N GLU A 214 9.58 14.39 -11.50
CA GLU A 214 10.44 14.49 -12.69
C GLU A 214 11.49 13.36 -12.73
N VAL A 215 12.04 12.97 -11.58
CA VAL A 215 12.94 11.81 -11.46
C VAL A 215 12.21 10.52 -11.80
N ASN A 216 10.98 10.31 -11.28
CA ASN A 216 10.18 9.15 -11.62
C ASN A 216 9.80 9.09 -13.10
N ASP A 217 9.40 10.23 -13.67
CA ASP A 217 8.96 10.32 -15.07
C ASP A 217 10.14 10.10 -16.04
N SER A 218 11.36 10.54 -15.66
CA SER A 218 12.57 10.43 -16.49
C SER A 218 13.29 9.10 -16.37
N PHE A 219 13.37 8.54 -15.15
CA PHE A 219 14.23 7.37 -14.84
C PHE A 219 13.46 6.18 -14.29
N GLY A 220 12.15 6.31 -14.10
CA GLY A 220 11.27 5.26 -13.59
C GLY A 220 11.25 5.17 -12.06
N HIS A 221 10.20 4.53 -11.54
CA HIS A 221 9.93 4.42 -10.10
C HIS A 221 11.04 3.74 -9.28
N ALA A 222 11.83 2.84 -9.90
CA ALA A 222 12.93 2.17 -9.19
C ALA A 222 14.06 3.16 -8.81
N VAL A 223 14.31 4.17 -9.65
CA VAL A 223 15.28 5.24 -9.35
C VAL A 223 14.70 6.18 -8.31
N GLY A 224 13.41 6.53 -8.40
CA GLY A 224 12.71 7.29 -7.37
C GLY A 224 12.71 6.63 -6.00
N ASP A 225 12.44 5.31 -5.95
CA ASP A 225 12.53 4.54 -4.70
C ASP A 225 13.94 4.56 -4.11
N SER A 226 14.97 4.44 -4.95
CA SER A 226 16.38 4.53 -4.52
C SER A 226 16.74 5.93 -4.01
N LEU A 227 16.17 6.98 -4.59
CA LEU A 227 16.33 8.36 -4.11
C LEU A 227 15.71 8.53 -2.71
N LEU A 228 14.49 8.04 -2.51
CA LEU A 228 13.82 8.08 -1.19
C LEU A 228 14.60 7.34 -0.10
N GLN A 229 15.13 6.16 -0.43
CA GLN A 229 15.98 5.39 0.48
C GLN A 229 17.27 6.15 0.81
N ARG A 230 17.94 6.70 -0.21
CA ARG A 230 19.17 7.47 -0.03
C ARG A 230 18.98 8.71 0.83
N PHE A 231 17.87 9.43 0.63
CA PHE A 231 17.53 10.58 1.46
C PHE A 231 17.23 10.18 2.91
N ALA A 232 16.46 9.10 3.10
CA ALA A 232 16.17 8.55 4.43
C ALA A 232 17.46 8.18 5.18
N ASP A 233 18.43 7.52 4.52
CA ASP A 233 19.73 7.17 5.09
C ASP A 233 20.52 8.42 5.49
N LYS A 234 20.49 9.46 4.67
CA LYS A 234 21.15 10.73 5.00
C LYS A 234 20.51 11.39 6.22
N LEU A 235 19.17 11.45 6.28
CA LEU A 235 18.47 11.98 7.45
C LEU A 235 18.80 11.18 8.73
N GLN A 236 18.87 9.86 8.65
CA GLN A 236 19.22 9.02 9.80
C GLN A 236 20.65 9.25 10.29
N ASN A 237 21.60 9.33 9.36
CA ASN A 237 23.02 9.49 9.68
C ASN A 237 23.36 10.88 10.22
N SER A 238 22.55 11.87 9.90
CA SER A 238 22.76 13.27 10.23
C SER A 238 21.84 13.81 11.33
N GLY A 239 20.78 13.07 11.68
CA GLY A 239 19.80 13.44 12.70
C GLY A 239 20.43 13.43 14.11
N ARG A 240 19.91 14.30 14.98
CA ARG A 240 20.31 14.33 16.41
C ARG A 240 19.80 13.07 17.12
N ARG A 241 20.56 12.54 18.09
CA ARG A 241 20.02 11.51 18.98
C ARG A 241 18.80 12.04 19.73
N GLY A 242 17.64 11.45 19.46
CA GLY A 242 16.37 11.84 20.09
C GLY A 242 15.34 12.46 19.14
N ASP A 243 15.74 12.86 17.93
CA ASP A 243 14.79 13.26 16.90
C ASP A 243 14.04 12.04 16.35
N THR A 244 12.81 12.29 15.97
CA THR A 244 11.95 11.27 15.36
C THR A 244 11.86 11.54 13.87
N LEU A 245 12.32 10.59 13.07
CA LEU A 245 12.31 10.66 11.61
C LEU A 245 11.18 9.78 11.08
N ALA A 246 10.36 10.32 10.19
CA ALA A 246 9.23 9.59 9.62
C ALA A 246 9.05 9.90 8.13
N ARG A 247 8.43 8.95 7.41
CA ARG A 247 7.90 9.18 6.07
C ARG A 247 6.38 9.15 6.13
N MET A 248 5.74 10.19 5.56
CA MET A 248 4.29 10.33 5.57
C MET A 248 3.64 9.54 4.42
N GLY A 249 4.35 9.40 3.32
CA GLY A 249 3.96 8.73 2.09
C GLY A 249 4.48 9.51 0.87
N GLY A 250 4.56 8.86 -0.29
CA GLY A 250 5.11 9.54 -1.48
C GLY A 250 6.52 10.08 -1.25
N ASP A 251 6.71 11.36 -1.44
CA ASP A 251 7.93 12.15 -1.28
C ASP A 251 7.96 13.01 -0.01
N GLU A 252 7.01 12.79 0.91
CA GLU A 252 6.87 13.56 2.14
C GLU A 252 7.57 12.89 3.32
N PHE A 253 8.45 13.65 4.00
CA PHE A 253 9.18 13.25 5.19
C PHE A 253 8.90 14.21 6.35
N VAL A 254 9.13 13.75 7.57
CA VAL A 254 9.01 14.57 8.77
C VAL A 254 10.20 14.34 9.69
N VAL A 255 10.78 15.45 10.16
CA VAL A 255 11.66 15.48 11.31
C VAL A 255 10.89 16.08 12.47
N PHE A 256 10.69 15.31 13.52
CA PHE A 256 10.14 15.79 14.76
C PHE A 256 11.28 15.95 15.79
N ALA A 257 11.68 17.19 16.01
CA ALA A 257 12.76 17.58 16.92
C ALA A 257 12.21 17.90 18.30
N ARG A 258 12.77 17.24 19.32
CA ARG A 258 12.39 17.45 20.72
C ARG A 258 13.49 18.16 21.48
N LYS A 259 13.10 18.89 22.56
CA LYS A 259 14.05 19.56 23.45
C LYS A 259 14.99 20.52 22.68
N ILE A 260 14.40 21.29 21.80
CA ILE A 260 15.09 22.40 21.13
C ILE A 260 14.97 23.65 21.97
N THR A 261 15.85 24.64 21.73
CA THR A 261 15.85 25.92 22.45
C THR A 261 14.93 26.94 21.79
N GLY A 262 14.57 26.75 20.51
CA GLY A 262 13.69 27.64 19.76
C GLY A 262 13.87 27.54 18.25
N LYS A 263 13.47 28.60 17.55
CA LYS A 263 13.53 28.66 16.09
C LYS A 263 14.95 28.48 15.52
N GLY A 264 15.97 28.98 16.20
CA GLY A 264 17.36 28.84 15.74
C GLY A 264 17.80 27.39 15.59
N ASP A 265 17.42 26.52 16.55
CA ASP A 265 17.70 25.09 16.44
C ASP A 265 16.90 24.44 15.31
N ALA A 266 15.62 24.85 15.14
CA ALA A 266 14.77 24.35 14.05
C ALA A 266 15.35 24.76 12.69
N GLN A 267 15.88 26.00 12.57
CA GLN A 267 16.54 26.46 11.34
C GLN A 267 17.79 25.65 11.03
N ALA A 268 18.64 25.42 12.02
CA ALA A 268 19.85 24.60 11.85
C ALA A 268 19.50 23.18 11.37
N ILE A 269 18.39 22.59 11.83
CA ILE A 269 17.90 21.29 11.34
C ILE A 269 17.42 21.43 9.87
N ALA A 270 16.68 22.48 9.53
CA ALA A 270 16.21 22.72 8.18
C ALA A 270 17.38 22.92 7.19
N ASP A 271 18.40 23.71 7.56
CA ASP A 271 19.61 23.93 6.75
C ASP A 271 20.37 22.62 6.50
N HIS A 272 20.40 21.77 7.52
CA HIS A 272 21.02 20.44 7.41
C HIS A 272 20.24 19.54 6.46
N ILE A 273 18.89 19.58 6.48
CA ILE A 273 18.04 18.83 5.57
C ILE A 273 18.26 19.29 4.12
N HIS A 274 18.33 20.62 3.88
CA HIS A 274 18.65 21.18 2.56
C HIS A 274 20.00 20.66 2.07
N SER A 275 21.03 20.71 2.91
CA SER A 275 22.36 20.22 2.56
C SER A 275 22.36 18.70 2.27
N ALA A 276 21.58 17.92 3.02
CA ALA A 276 21.48 16.48 2.83
C ALA A 276 20.88 16.11 1.48
N ILE A 277 19.77 16.78 1.06
CA ILE A 277 19.13 16.49 -0.23
C ILE A 277 19.98 17.00 -1.40
N GLU A 278 20.55 18.18 -1.31
CA GLU A 278 21.39 18.77 -2.35
C GLU A 278 22.70 17.99 -2.59
N SER A 279 23.15 17.22 -1.59
CA SER A 279 24.32 16.33 -1.74
C SER A 279 23.99 15.02 -2.49
N ILE A 280 22.76 14.83 -2.95
CA ILE A 280 22.35 13.68 -3.77
C ILE A 280 22.29 14.14 -5.23
N ASP A 281 23.38 13.95 -5.94
CA ASP A 281 23.54 14.30 -7.35
C ASP A 281 23.51 13.09 -8.29
N LEU A 282 23.69 11.86 -7.75
CA LEU A 282 23.73 10.63 -8.52
C LEU A 282 22.94 9.51 -7.84
N ILE A 283 22.00 8.90 -8.56
CA ILE A 283 21.24 7.73 -8.13
C ILE A 283 21.30 6.64 -9.20
N SER A 284 21.82 5.48 -8.86
CA SER A 284 21.92 4.34 -9.78
C SER A 284 22.56 4.67 -11.14
N GLY A 285 23.55 5.59 -11.13
CA GLY A 285 24.24 6.04 -12.35
C GLY A 285 23.53 7.17 -13.11
N ASN A 286 22.36 7.62 -12.65
CA ASN A 286 21.62 8.75 -13.25
C ASN A 286 21.87 10.03 -12.46
N ALA A 287 22.20 11.12 -13.17
CA ALA A 287 22.29 12.43 -12.57
C ALA A 287 20.88 12.92 -12.19
N VAL A 288 20.70 13.30 -10.93
CA VAL A 288 19.43 13.80 -10.41
C VAL A 288 19.63 15.21 -9.83
N SER A 289 18.61 16.06 -9.95
CA SER A 289 18.60 17.39 -9.35
C SER A 289 17.31 17.53 -8.55
N VAL A 290 17.43 17.50 -7.25
CA VAL A 290 16.31 17.54 -6.31
C VAL A 290 16.58 18.56 -5.21
N SER A 291 15.53 19.17 -4.70
CA SER A 291 15.61 20.07 -3.54
C SER A 291 14.47 19.72 -2.55
N ALA A 292 14.32 20.52 -1.53
CA ALA A 292 13.23 20.31 -0.57
C ALA A 292 12.48 21.62 -0.30
N SER A 293 11.17 21.51 -0.16
CA SER A 293 10.32 22.54 0.42
C SER A 293 9.99 22.12 1.85
N ILE A 294 10.31 22.97 2.84
CA ILE A 294 10.21 22.63 4.25
C ILE A 294 9.23 23.59 4.94
N GLY A 295 8.23 23.02 5.61
CA GLY A 295 7.35 23.76 6.51
C GLY A 295 7.66 23.43 7.98
N VAL A 296 7.80 24.45 8.81
CA VAL A 296 8.18 24.32 10.21
C VAL A 296 7.10 24.85 11.13
N HIS A 297 6.72 24.03 12.12
CA HIS A 297 5.92 24.48 13.26
C HIS A 297 6.69 24.22 14.56
N VAL A 298 7.01 25.31 15.26
CA VAL A 298 7.67 25.27 16.58
C VAL A 298 6.58 25.47 17.63
N PHE A 299 6.53 24.61 18.64
CA PHE A 299 5.56 24.65 19.73
C PHE A 299 6.17 24.39 21.10
N SER A 300 5.65 25.03 22.11
CA SER A 300 6.10 24.95 23.52
C SER A 300 4.91 24.71 24.45
N ASP A 301 5.16 24.67 25.76
CA ASP A 301 4.16 24.45 26.81
C ASP A 301 2.97 25.43 26.79
N GLY A 302 3.13 26.63 26.25
CA GLY A 302 2.05 27.63 26.07
C GLY A 302 1.36 27.60 24.71
N ASP A 303 1.75 26.72 23.80
CA ASP A 303 1.20 26.69 22.45
C ASP A 303 -0.26 26.20 22.43
N PRO A 304 -1.17 26.87 21.66
CA PRO A 304 -2.57 26.48 21.55
C PRO A 304 -2.79 25.03 21.06
N THR A 305 -1.83 24.44 20.34
CA THR A 305 -1.92 23.06 19.85
C THR A 305 -1.71 22.02 20.96
N ILE A 306 -1.19 22.44 22.13
CA ILE A 306 -1.01 21.55 23.28
C ILE A 306 -2.38 21.08 23.79
N GLY A 307 -2.68 19.81 23.58
CA GLY A 307 -3.93 19.19 23.96
C GLY A 307 -4.94 19.01 22.83
N MET A 308 -4.61 19.48 21.66
CA MET A 308 -5.31 19.12 20.44
C MET A 308 -4.83 17.77 19.91
N GLU A 309 -5.51 17.23 18.88
CA GLU A 309 -5.02 16.06 18.17
C GLU A 309 -3.61 16.29 17.62
N PRO A 310 -2.71 15.30 17.72
CA PRO A 310 -1.33 15.42 17.23
C PRO A 310 -1.24 15.80 15.75
N GLY A 311 -2.26 15.43 14.95
CA GLY A 311 -2.35 15.81 13.53
C GLY A 311 -2.37 17.32 13.32
N ARG A 312 -2.89 18.10 14.29
CA ARG A 312 -2.99 19.57 14.16
C ARG A 312 -1.62 20.26 14.06
N VAL A 313 -0.63 19.73 14.78
CA VAL A 313 0.76 20.22 14.71
C VAL A 313 1.35 19.98 13.31
N ILE A 314 1.03 18.82 12.72
CA ILE A 314 1.47 18.47 11.36
C ILE A 314 0.74 19.35 10.33
N ASP A 315 -0.57 19.60 10.47
CA ASP A 315 -1.34 20.46 9.58
C ASP A 315 -0.78 21.88 9.50
N LEU A 316 -0.23 22.42 10.61
CA LEU A 316 0.41 23.74 10.61
C LEU A 316 1.73 23.73 9.87
N ALA A 317 2.54 22.71 10.03
CA ALA A 317 3.77 22.52 9.24
C ALA A 317 3.44 22.31 7.75
N ASP A 318 2.36 21.58 7.42
CA ASP A 318 1.91 21.34 6.04
C ASP A 318 1.55 22.64 5.33
N ARG A 319 0.78 23.52 5.98
CA ARG A 319 0.47 24.85 5.43
C ARG A 319 1.73 25.67 5.17
N ALA A 320 2.70 25.62 6.06
CA ALA A 320 3.97 26.31 5.88
C ALA A 320 4.78 25.72 4.71
N MET A 321 4.82 24.40 4.57
CA MET A 321 5.44 23.72 3.45
C MET A 321 4.78 24.08 2.10
N TYR A 322 3.44 24.13 2.08
CA TYR A 322 2.72 24.56 0.90
C TYR A 322 3.09 25.99 0.47
N MET A 323 3.29 26.90 1.46
CA MET A 323 3.77 28.26 1.18
C MET A 323 5.22 28.27 0.69
N ALA A 324 6.09 27.38 1.20
CA ALA A 324 7.45 27.22 0.68
C ALA A 324 7.43 26.84 -0.82
N LYS A 325 6.54 25.90 -1.20
CA LYS A 325 6.32 25.54 -2.61
C LYS A 325 5.82 26.72 -3.45
N ALA A 326 4.85 27.48 -2.95
CA ALA A 326 4.26 28.64 -3.63
C ALA A 326 5.25 29.79 -3.81
N ARG A 327 6.19 29.98 -2.89
CA ARG A 327 7.22 31.04 -2.93
C ARG A 327 8.46 30.69 -3.77
N GLY A 328 8.43 29.58 -4.54
CA GLY A 328 9.53 29.22 -5.46
C GLY A 328 10.30 27.97 -5.08
N ARG A 329 9.82 27.18 -4.11
CA ARG A 329 10.46 25.93 -3.62
C ARG A 329 11.84 26.15 -2.97
N ARG A 330 12.56 25.08 -2.67
CA ARG A 330 13.95 25.09 -2.15
C ARG A 330 14.14 26.07 -0.98
N GLN A 331 13.20 26.10 -0.04
CA GLN A 331 13.20 27.03 1.09
C GLN A 331 12.43 26.48 2.28
N THR A 332 12.64 27.13 3.41
CA THR A 332 11.96 26.84 4.67
C THR A 332 11.01 28.00 5.01
N VAL A 333 9.77 27.67 5.39
CA VAL A 333 8.77 28.63 5.85
C VAL A 333 8.24 28.18 7.22
N TYR A 334 8.02 29.13 8.11
CA TYR A 334 7.49 28.88 9.45
C TYR A 334 5.97 29.13 9.48
N SER A 335 5.28 28.31 10.29
CA SER A 335 3.81 28.43 10.40
C SER A 335 3.30 29.75 10.99
N ASP A 336 4.10 30.44 11.80
CA ASP A 336 3.79 31.74 12.35
C ASP A 336 4.03 32.91 11.35
N GLU A 337 4.65 32.66 10.21
CA GLU A 337 4.75 33.61 9.09
C GLU A 337 3.49 33.62 8.21
N LEU A 338 2.50 32.79 8.52
CA LEU A 338 1.24 32.65 7.77
C LEU A 338 0.10 33.51 8.34
N CYS A 339 0.36 34.24 9.43
CA CYS A 339 -0.62 35.08 10.11
C CYS A 339 -0.61 36.51 9.58
#